data_064c8b2a8f3ef7dbc1affbd6a2419a3d
#
_entry.id   064c8b2a8f3ef7dbc1affbd6a2419a3d
#
_cell.length_a   1.000
_cell.length_b   1.000
_cell.length_c   1.000
_cell.angle_alpha   90.00
_cell.angle_beta   90.00
_cell.angle_gamma   90.00
#
_symmetry.space_group_name_H-M   'P 1'
#
loop_
_entity.id
_entity.type
_entity.pdbx_description
1 polymer ?
#
loop_
_entity_poly.entity_id
_entity_poly.type
_entity_poly.pdbx_seq_one_letter_code
_entity_poly.pdbx_strand_id
1 'polypeptide(L)'
;MDSLVIIGLSTTARHVYEFVKMYNLYKVLGFAVNEEYKDKNEFCGLPVFSLESLKNEIGHNDFKVFVAVLWNHLNKDRRNIYDYCKKQHLVLANLISPHAIVRGNIEGDNCWIHDYVIIQNNAYLDSDVLIMAYSLIGADTKVGAHCFFGARSLLGGGCSIGEQSFVGLNATIFDDTQIGRKCIIGACTAVKRNMPDYSKYSTSSDNIEIKQYLESQIENKLVFSSNKR
;
A
#
# COMPACT_ATOMS: atom_id res chain seq x y z
N MET A 1 -21.58 -11.47 4.99
CA MET A 1 -20.57 -10.45 4.65
C MET A 1 -19.68 -10.28 5.86
N ASP A 2 -18.37 -10.44 5.68
CA ASP A 2 -17.41 -10.31 6.77
C ASP A 2 -17.37 -8.88 7.30
N SER A 3 -17.08 -8.74 8.59
CA SER A 3 -16.94 -7.44 9.26
C SER A 3 -15.52 -6.88 9.08
N LEU A 4 -15.42 -5.55 8.97
CA LEU A 4 -14.15 -4.85 8.80
C LEU A 4 -14.04 -3.66 9.75
N VAL A 5 -12.86 -3.46 10.32
CA VAL A 5 -12.46 -2.20 10.98
C VAL A 5 -11.32 -1.57 10.16
N ILE A 6 -11.46 -0.29 9.85
CA ILE A 6 -10.46 0.45 9.07
C ILE A 6 -9.54 1.17 10.06
N ILE A 7 -8.23 0.91 9.95
CA ILE A 7 -7.23 1.53 10.83
C ILE A 7 -6.71 2.82 10.21
N GLY A 8 -7.00 3.94 10.86
CA GLY A 8 -6.68 5.30 10.45
C GLY A 8 -7.89 6.24 10.47
N LEU A 9 -7.64 7.55 10.59
CA LEU A 9 -8.66 8.62 10.61
C LEU A 9 -8.37 9.72 9.56
N SER A 10 -7.56 9.41 8.56
CA SER A 10 -7.16 10.35 7.52
C SER A 10 -8.13 10.34 6.32
N THR A 11 -7.88 11.22 5.36
CA THR A 11 -8.54 11.20 4.06
C THR A 11 -8.42 9.82 3.39
N THR A 12 -7.30 9.13 3.55
CA THR A 12 -7.11 7.77 3.04
C THR A 12 -8.10 6.79 3.66
N ALA A 13 -8.28 6.84 4.98
CA ALA A 13 -9.24 5.96 5.67
C ALA A 13 -10.68 6.21 5.19
N ARG A 14 -11.04 7.47 4.90
CA ARG A 14 -12.32 7.80 4.28
C ARG A 14 -12.43 7.21 2.87
N HIS A 15 -11.41 7.34 2.04
CA HIS A 15 -11.42 6.74 0.69
C HIS A 15 -11.51 5.21 0.73
N VAL A 16 -10.83 4.56 1.67
CA VAL A 16 -10.96 3.12 1.90
C VAL A 16 -12.42 2.77 2.29
N TYR A 17 -13.02 3.53 3.18
CA TYR A 17 -14.42 3.34 3.57
C TYR A 17 -15.38 3.48 2.38
N GLU A 18 -15.21 4.53 1.59
CA GLU A 18 -16.01 4.77 0.39
C GLU A 18 -15.84 3.64 -0.63
N PHE A 19 -14.61 3.17 -0.83
CA PHE A 19 -14.30 2.03 -1.72
C PHE A 19 -14.97 0.74 -1.23
N VAL A 20 -14.83 0.41 0.04
CA VAL A 20 -15.44 -0.79 0.63
C VAL A 20 -16.97 -0.73 0.52
N LYS A 21 -17.57 0.44 0.76
CA LYS A 21 -19.00 0.66 0.65
C LYS A 21 -19.51 0.61 -0.79
N MET A 22 -18.79 1.25 -1.72
CA MET A 22 -19.14 1.27 -3.15
C MET A 22 -19.25 -0.13 -3.73
N TYR A 23 -18.30 -0.99 -3.40
CA TYR A 23 -18.24 -2.36 -3.93
C TYR A 23 -18.85 -3.41 -3.00
N ASN A 24 -19.40 -2.97 -1.87
CA ASN A 24 -20.02 -3.87 -0.89
C ASN A 24 -19.10 -5.04 -0.47
N LEU A 25 -17.81 -4.75 -0.24
CA LEU A 25 -16.80 -5.78 0.02
C LEU A 25 -16.91 -6.35 1.44
N TYR A 26 -17.16 -5.48 2.42
CA TYR A 26 -17.25 -5.81 3.84
C TYR A 26 -18.30 -4.94 4.53
N LYS A 27 -18.84 -5.43 5.68
CA LYS A 27 -19.58 -4.58 6.61
C LYS A 27 -18.60 -3.82 7.49
N VAL A 28 -18.48 -2.51 7.29
CA VAL A 28 -17.60 -1.67 8.12
C VAL A 28 -18.24 -1.46 9.49
N LEU A 29 -17.57 -1.90 10.55
CA LEU A 29 -17.98 -1.72 11.95
C LEU A 29 -17.60 -0.34 12.49
N GLY A 30 -16.48 0.21 12.02
CA GLY A 30 -15.94 1.49 12.47
C GLY A 30 -14.49 1.67 12.05
N PHE A 31 -13.86 2.61 12.69
CA PHE A 31 -12.44 2.95 12.50
C PHE A 31 -11.66 2.68 13.77
N ALA A 32 -10.35 2.49 13.64
CA ALA A 32 -9.48 2.37 14.80
C ALA A 32 -8.21 3.20 14.62
N VAL A 33 -7.67 3.67 15.71
CA VAL A 33 -6.40 4.42 15.75
C VAL A 33 -5.74 4.16 17.12
N ASN A 34 -4.42 4.32 17.20
CA ASN A 34 -3.75 4.23 18.51
C ASN A 34 -4.37 5.23 19.49
N GLU A 35 -4.46 4.86 20.75
CA GLU A 35 -5.13 5.65 21.78
C GLU A 35 -4.61 7.10 21.85
N GLU A 36 -3.32 7.30 21.67
CA GLU A 36 -2.69 8.64 21.66
C GLU A 36 -3.17 9.56 20.52
N TYR A 37 -3.74 8.99 19.45
CA TYR A 37 -4.29 9.72 18.29
C TYR A 37 -5.82 9.72 18.24
N LYS A 38 -6.48 9.16 19.25
CA LYS A 38 -7.94 9.09 19.32
C LYS A 38 -8.50 10.41 19.84
N ASP A 39 -8.62 11.39 18.93
CA ASP A 39 -9.14 12.73 19.21
C ASP A 39 -10.66 12.87 19.05
N LYS A 40 -11.34 11.80 18.60
CA LYS A 40 -12.79 11.77 18.35
C LYS A 40 -13.37 10.37 18.52
N ASN A 41 -14.66 10.30 18.82
CA ASN A 41 -15.39 9.07 19.01
C ASN A 41 -16.14 8.59 17.75
N GLU A 42 -16.18 9.43 16.71
CA GLU A 42 -16.90 9.16 15.47
C GLU A 42 -16.11 9.65 14.26
N PHE A 43 -16.12 8.88 13.17
CA PHE A 43 -15.57 9.27 11.88
C PHE A 43 -16.43 8.66 10.76
N CYS A 44 -16.81 9.47 9.76
CA CYS A 44 -17.71 9.09 8.68
C CYS A 44 -19.07 8.48 9.15
N GLY A 45 -19.58 8.90 10.31
CA GLY A 45 -20.83 8.38 10.88
C GLY A 45 -20.69 7.00 11.54
N LEU A 46 -19.47 6.55 11.82
CA LEU A 46 -19.18 5.28 12.47
C LEU A 46 -18.28 5.47 13.69
N PRO A 47 -18.34 4.55 14.69
CA PRO A 47 -17.53 4.66 15.90
C PRO A 47 -16.04 4.57 15.63
N VAL A 48 -15.24 5.23 16.47
CA VAL A 48 -13.79 5.16 16.52
C VAL A 48 -13.36 4.40 17.76
N PHE A 49 -12.64 3.32 17.56
CA PHE A 49 -12.09 2.44 18.59
C PHE A 49 -10.64 2.76 18.90
N SER A 50 -10.17 2.37 20.08
CA SER A 50 -8.74 2.27 20.34
C SER A 50 -8.17 1.00 19.71
N LEU A 51 -7.05 1.12 19.01
CA LEU A 51 -6.40 -0.03 18.37
C LEU A 51 -5.88 -1.03 19.43
N GLU A 52 -5.45 -0.52 20.59
CA GLU A 52 -4.92 -1.31 21.70
C GLU A 52 -6.00 -2.17 22.38
N SER A 53 -7.22 -1.68 22.46
CA SER A 53 -8.35 -2.36 23.09
C SER A 53 -9.39 -2.90 22.11
N LEU A 54 -9.09 -2.90 20.82
CA LEU A 54 -10.04 -3.14 19.72
C LEU A 54 -10.86 -4.43 19.91
N LYS A 55 -10.22 -5.53 20.27
CA LYS A 55 -10.92 -6.82 20.50
C LYS A 55 -11.92 -6.76 21.66
N ASN A 56 -11.57 -6.03 22.71
CA ASN A 56 -12.44 -5.89 23.90
C ASN A 56 -13.62 -4.95 23.61
N GLU A 57 -13.37 -3.85 22.88
CA GLU A 57 -14.40 -2.86 22.54
C GLU A 57 -15.45 -3.42 21.57
N ILE A 58 -15.04 -4.25 20.61
CA ILE A 58 -15.98 -4.90 19.66
C ILE A 58 -16.69 -6.09 20.30
N GLY A 59 -16.08 -6.75 21.31
CA GLY A 59 -16.70 -7.82 22.09
C GLY A 59 -16.80 -9.19 21.38
N HIS A 60 -16.27 -9.32 20.16
CA HIS A 60 -16.15 -10.58 19.43
C HIS A 60 -14.94 -10.55 18.49
N ASN A 61 -14.49 -11.72 18.02
CA ASN A 61 -13.30 -11.84 17.19
C ASN A 61 -13.57 -12.02 15.69
N ASP A 62 -14.84 -11.99 15.28
CA ASP A 62 -15.22 -12.23 13.88
C ASP A 62 -15.19 -10.94 13.06
N PHE A 63 -14.06 -10.28 13.06
CA PHE A 63 -13.80 -9.13 12.19
C PHE A 63 -12.38 -9.15 11.64
N LYS A 64 -12.22 -8.52 10.51
CA LYS A 64 -10.91 -8.24 9.89
C LYS A 64 -10.55 -6.77 10.08
N VAL A 65 -9.28 -6.46 9.91
CA VAL A 65 -8.80 -5.06 9.92
C VAL A 65 -8.17 -4.74 8.57
N PHE A 66 -8.14 -3.45 8.21
CA PHE A 66 -7.39 -2.94 7.07
C PHE A 66 -6.63 -1.68 7.46
N VAL A 67 -5.32 -1.64 7.22
CA VAL A 67 -4.45 -0.50 7.54
C VAL A 67 -4.54 0.54 6.43
N ALA A 68 -5.31 1.60 6.67
CA ALA A 68 -5.58 2.67 5.71
C ALA A 68 -4.58 3.83 5.83
N VAL A 69 -3.29 3.50 5.77
CA VAL A 69 -2.17 4.44 5.77
C VAL A 69 -1.43 4.29 4.43
N LEU A 70 -1.06 5.42 3.80
CA LEU A 70 -0.36 5.38 2.52
C LEU A 70 1.16 5.28 2.71
N TRP A 71 1.90 6.05 1.95
CA TRP A 71 3.34 5.88 1.70
C TRP A 71 4.28 6.73 2.57
N ASN A 72 3.79 7.37 3.63
CA ASN A 72 4.64 8.20 4.48
C ASN A 72 5.88 7.44 4.97
N HIS A 73 7.00 8.14 5.05
CA HIS A 73 8.29 7.57 5.41
C HIS A 73 8.64 6.30 4.62
N LEU A 74 8.36 6.33 3.30
CA LEU A 74 8.55 5.20 2.39
C LEU A 74 7.82 3.94 2.89
N ASN A 75 6.51 4.04 3.06
CA ASN A 75 5.63 2.96 3.56
C ASN A 75 5.90 2.49 5.02
N LYS A 76 6.87 3.07 5.73
CA LYS A 76 7.26 2.63 7.07
C LYS A 76 6.14 2.78 8.10
N ASP A 77 5.38 3.88 8.03
CA ASP A 77 4.28 4.12 8.97
C ASP A 77 3.21 3.04 8.81
N ARG A 78 2.85 2.69 7.57
CA ARG A 78 1.91 1.61 7.28
C ARG A 78 2.44 0.27 7.75
N ARG A 79 3.69 -0.06 7.43
CA ARG A 79 4.37 -1.27 7.89
C ARG A 79 4.34 -1.42 9.41
N ASN A 80 4.66 -0.37 10.16
CA ASN A 80 4.67 -0.43 11.63
C ASN A 80 3.30 -0.81 12.21
N ILE A 81 2.22 -0.23 11.65
CA ILE A 81 0.85 -0.56 12.06
C ILE A 81 0.48 -1.98 11.62
N TYR A 82 0.86 -2.37 10.41
CA TYR A 82 0.69 -3.74 9.91
C TYR A 82 1.37 -4.75 10.85
N ASP A 83 2.64 -4.54 11.19
CA ASP A 83 3.42 -5.41 12.08
C ASP A 83 2.79 -5.48 13.49
N TYR A 84 2.26 -4.35 13.99
CA TYR A 84 1.51 -4.32 15.23
C TYR A 84 0.26 -5.21 15.14
N CYS A 85 -0.54 -5.09 14.09
CA CYS A 85 -1.74 -5.90 13.89
C CYS A 85 -1.41 -7.40 13.85
N LYS A 86 -0.33 -7.79 13.17
CA LYS A 86 0.14 -9.18 13.13
C LYS A 86 0.53 -9.68 14.53
N LYS A 87 1.25 -8.88 15.32
CA LYS A 87 1.61 -9.23 16.70
C LYS A 87 0.37 -9.40 17.60
N GLN A 88 -0.68 -8.62 17.36
CA GLN A 88 -1.95 -8.74 18.07
C GLN A 88 -2.85 -9.86 17.54
N HIS A 89 -2.36 -10.67 16.59
CA HIS A 89 -3.14 -11.73 15.93
C HIS A 89 -4.47 -11.21 15.35
N LEU A 90 -4.47 -9.98 14.81
CA LEU A 90 -5.57 -9.46 14.02
C LEU A 90 -5.51 -10.03 12.61
N VAL A 91 -6.65 -10.40 12.06
CA VAL A 91 -6.75 -10.87 10.68
C VAL A 91 -6.88 -9.67 9.76
N LEU A 92 -5.93 -9.52 8.83
CA LEU A 92 -5.97 -8.42 7.88
C LEU A 92 -6.74 -8.81 6.61
N ALA A 93 -7.47 -7.85 6.06
CA ALA A 93 -8.28 -8.04 4.86
C ALA A 93 -7.54 -7.58 3.60
N ASN A 94 -7.84 -8.20 2.47
CA ASN A 94 -7.52 -7.66 1.16
C ASN A 94 -8.72 -6.89 0.61
N LEU A 95 -8.47 -5.72 0.02
CA LEU A 95 -9.47 -4.92 -0.68
C LEU A 95 -9.18 -4.97 -2.18
N ILE A 96 -9.97 -5.74 -2.90
CA ILE A 96 -9.78 -5.95 -4.33
C ILE A 96 -11.01 -5.42 -5.06
N SER A 97 -10.79 -4.48 -5.99
CA SER A 97 -11.87 -3.99 -6.84
C SER A 97 -12.46 -5.13 -7.69
N PRO A 98 -13.77 -5.22 -7.83
CA PRO A 98 -14.38 -6.14 -8.79
C PRO A 98 -14.06 -5.80 -10.25
N HIS A 99 -13.51 -4.61 -10.52
CA HIS A 99 -13.04 -4.21 -11.85
C HIS A 99 -11.56 -4.49 -12.07
N ALA A 100 -10.84 -5.03 -11.09
CA ALA A 100 -9.47 -5.49 -11.29
C ALA A 100 -9.44 -6.84 -12.02
N ILE A 101 -8.43 -7.03 -12.86
CA ILE A 101 -8.19 -8.32 -13.54
C ILE A 101 -7.01 -8.99 -12.86
N VAL A 102 -7.28 -9.93 -11.98
CA VAL A 102 -6.26 -10.66 -11.23
C VAL A 102 -6.11 -12.07 -11.79
N ARG A 103 -4.99 -12.35 -12.43
CA ARG A 103 -4.59 -13.68 -12.94
C ARG A 103 -3.37 -14.24 -12.23
N GLY A 104 -2.66 -13.42 -11.48
CA GLY A 104 -1.56 -13.80 -10.61
C GLY A 104 -2.03 -14.15 -9.21
N ASN A 105 -1.08 -14.33 -8.29
CA ASN A 105 -1.30 -14.73 -6.91
C ASN A 105 -1.11 -13.54 -5.96
N ILE A 106 -2.09 -13.29 -5.11
CA ILE A 106 -1.98 -12.37 -3.97
C ILE A 106 -1.89 -13.27 -2.73
N GLU A 107 -0.67 -13.59 -2.33
CA GLU A 107 -0.40 -14.50 -1.21
C GLU A 107 -0.51 -13.79 0.15
N GLY A 108 -0.28 -12.48 0.13
CA GLY A 108 -0.30 -11.66 1.33
C GLY A 108 -1.68 -11.13 1.72
N ASP A 109 -1.70 -10.45 2.84
CA ASP A 109 -2.87 -9.74 3.38
C ASP A 109 -2.64 -8.22 3.40
N ASN A 110 -3.66 -7.43 3.73
CA ASN A 110 -3.66 -5.96 3.69
C ASN A 110 -3.34 -5.36 2.32
N CYS A 111 -3.60 -6.09 1.24
CA CYS A 111 -3.43 -5.57 -0.12
C CYS A 111 -4.63 -4.72 -0.55
N TRP A 112 -4.36 -3.60 -1.23
CA TRP A 112 -5.39 -2.77 -1.84
C TRP A 112 -5.18 -2.68 -3.35
N ILE A 113 -6.05 -3.37 -4.08
CA ILE A 113 -6.01 -3.45 -5.55
C ILE A 113 -7.16 -2.63 -6.10
N HIS A 114 -6.83 -1.51 -6.69
CA HIS A 114 -7.79 -0.53 -7.21
C HIS A 114 -8.42 -0.93 -8.56
N ASP A 115 -9.32 -0.08 -9.04
CA ASP A 115 -10.04 -0.28 -10.29
C ASP A 115 -9.09 -0.35 -11.49
N TYR A 116 -9.41 -1.27 -12.39
CA TYR A 116 -8.69 -1.46 -13.65
C TYR A 116 -7.21 -1.79 -13.50
N VAL A 117 -6.81 -2.26 -12.33
CA VAL A 117 -5.50 -2.88 -12.15
C VAL A 117 -5.49 -4.23 -12.85
N ILE A 118 -4.41 -4.51 -13.57
CA ILE A 118 -4.18 -5.81 -14.20
C ILE A 118 -2.98 -6.47 -13.55
N ILE A 119 -3.19 -7.64 -12.95
CA ILE A 119 -2.13 -8.52 -12.44
C ILE A 119 -2.10 -9.73 -13.34
N GLN A 120 -1.01 -9.86 -14.13
CA GLN A 120 -0.89 -10.90 -15.14
C GLN A 120 -0.52 -12.27 -14.54
N ASN A 121 -0.51 -13.30 -15.40
CA ASN A 121 -0.27 -14.68 -15.02
C ASN A 121 1.08 -14.86 -14.31
N ASN A 122 1.10 -15.71 -13.29
CA ASN A 122 2.28 -16.01 -12.47
C ASN A 122 2.90 -14.81 -11.74
N ALA A 123 2.29 -13.63 -11.81
CA ALA A 123 2.72 -12.53 -10.96
C ALA A 123 2.41 -12.88 -9.49
N TYR A 124 3.31 -12.50 -8.60
CA TYR A 124 3.24 -12.77 -7.16
C TYR A 124 3.28 -11.46 -6.37
N LEU A 125 2.30 -11.27 -5.49
CA LEU A 125 2.24 -10.14 -4.57
C LEU A 125 2.30 -10.65 -3.12
N ASP A 126 3.23 -10.09 -2.37
CA ASP A 126 3.34 -10.29 -0.92
C ASP A 126 2.37 -9.37 -0.15
N SER A 127 2.47 -9.34 1.17
CA SER A 127 1.57 -8.60 2.07
C SER A 127 1.71 -7.08 1.97
N ASP A 128 0.63 -6.38 2.28
CA ASP A 128 0.60 -4.93 2.43
C ASP A 128 1.02 -4.17 1.15
N VAL A 129 0.64 -4.71 -0.01
CA VAL A 129 0.89 -4.11 -1.32
C VAL A 129 -0.31 -3.29 -1.77
N LEU A 130 -0.09 -2.00 -2.03
CA LEU A 130 -1.12 -1.08 -2.51
C LEU A 130 -0.87 -0.74 -3.98
N ILE A 131 -1.83 -1.03 -4.85
CA ILE A 131 -1.75 -0.77 -6.29
C ILE A 131 -2.93 0.11 -6.71
N MET A 132 -2.60 1.34 -7.08
CA MET A 132 -3.60 2.33 -7.49
C MET A 132 -4.11 2.07 -8.91
N ALA A 133 -5.25 2.69 -9.24
CA ALA A 133 -6.01 2.45 -10.45
C ALA A 133 -5.20 2.51 -11.75
N TYR A 134 -5.61 1.68 -12.72
CA TYR A 134 -5.03 1.58 -14.06
C TYR A 134 -3.57 1.12 -14.11
N SER A 135 -3.05 0.53 -13.05
CA SER A 135 -1.67 -0.02 -13.04
C SER A 135 -1.64 -1.44 -13.61
N LEU A 136 -0.48 -1.83 -14.13
CA LEU A 136 -0.24 -3.17 -14.65
C LEU A 136 0.98 -3.80 -13.97
N ILE A 137 0.80 -5.02 -13.48
CA ILE A 137 1.87 -5.90 -13.00
C ILE A 137 2.03 -7.00 -14.03
N GLY A 138 3.18 -7.01 -14.72
CA GLY A 138 3.49 -7.95 -15.80
C GLY A 138 3.58 -9.40 -15.34
N ALA A 139 3.51 -10.32 -16.29
CA ALA A 139 3.61 -11.75 -16.02
C ALA A 139 4.95 -12.11 -15.35
N ASP A 140 4.97 -13.16 -14.53
CA ASP A 140 6.14 -13.67 -13.83
C ASP A 140 6.88 -12.66 -12.92
N THR A 141 6.22 -11.52 -12.62
CA THR A 141 6.76 -10.44 -11.77
C THR A 141 6.55 -10.76 -10.30
N LYS A 142 7.56 -10.46 -9.46
CA LYS A 142 7.50 -10.63 -8.01
C LYS A 142 7.50 -9.28 -7.30
N VAL A 143 6.51 -9.04 -6.46
CA VAL A 143 6.39 -7.82 -5.66
C VAL A 143 6.50 -8.17 -4.18
N GLY A 144 7.53 -7.64 -3.52
CA GLY A 144 7.76 -7.82 -2.10
C GLY A 144 6.77 -7.01 -1.24
N ALA A 145 6.75 -7.33 0.06
CA ALA A 145 5.82 -6.75 1.02
C ALA A 145 5.95 -5.22 1.14
N HIS A 146 4.89 -4.58 1.59
CA HIS A 146 4.83 -3.16 1.92
C HIS A 146 5.10 -2.21 0.74
N CYS A 147 4.94 -2.66 -0.49
CA CYS A 147 5.14 -1.81 -1.67
C CYS A 147 3.92 -0.92 -1.96
N PHE A 148 4.18 0.21 -2.61
CA PHE A 148 3.16 1.12 -3.12
C PHE A 148 3.37 1.41 -4.60
N PHE A 149 2.30 1.30 -5.36
CA PHE A 149 2.27 1.59 -6.80
C PHE A 149 1.27 2.70 -7.09
N GLY A 150 1.78 3.85 -7.52
CA GLY A 150 0.98 4.98 -7.95
C GLY A 150 0.13 4.64 -9.18
N ALA A 151 -0.98 5.37 -9.37
CA ALA A 151 -1.88 5.12 -10.48
C ALA A 151 -1.16 5.14 -11.85
N ARG A 152 -1.58 4.25 -12.73
CA ARG A 152 -1.03 4.08 -14.07
C ARG A 152 0.47 3.67 -14.09
N SER A 153 1.01 3.16 -13.00
CA SER A 153 2.33 2.54 -13.02
C SER A 153 2.29 1.24 -13.82
N LEU A 154 3.36 0.95 -14.55
CA LEU A 154 3.44 -0.20 -15.43
C LEU A 154 4.74 -0.97 -15.14
N LEU A 155 4.60 -2.24 -14.80
CA LEU A 155 5.72 -3.18 -14.67
C LEU A 155 5.65 -4.17 -15.83
N GLY A 156 6.75 -4.30 -16.55
CA GLY A 156 6.96 -5.35 -17.54
C GLY A 156 6.99 -6.74 -16.92
N GLY A 157 7.07 -7.77 -17.75
CA GLY A 157 7.18 -9.14 -17.31
C GLY A 157 8.54 -9.45 -16.67
N GLY A 158 8.62 -10.49 -15.84
CA GLY A 158 9.86 -10.98 -15.25
C GLY A 158 10.54 -10.04 -14.24
N CYS A 159 9.86 -8.96 -13.84
CA CYS A 159 10.42 -7.99 -12.89
C CYS A 159 10.46 -8.55 -11.45
N SER A 160 11.36 -7.99 -10.65
CA SER A 160 11.30 -8.16 -9.20
C SER A 160 11.39 -6.82 -8.48
N ILE A 161 10.48 -6.59 -7.52
CA ILE A 161 10.44 -5.37 -6.72
C ILE A 161 10.66 -5.75 -5.26
N GLY A 162 11.75 -5.26 -4.68
CA GLY A 162 12.08 -5.49 -3.28
C GLY A 162 11.11 -4.79 -2.32
N GLU A 163 11.03 -5.33 -1.10
CA GLU A 163 10.10 -4.87 -0.07
C GLU A 163 10.16 -3.36 0.18
N GLN A 164 9.04 -2.80 0.62
CA GLN A 164 8.91 -1.42 1.08
C GLN A 164 9.30 -0.38 0.00
N SER A 165 9.20 -0.73 -1.28
CA SER A 165 9.51 0.19 -2.38
C SER A 165 8.30 1.00 -2.81
N PHE A 166 8.56 2.17 -3.39
CA PHE A 166 7.56 3.10 -3.89
C PHE A 166 7.74 3.32 -5.39
N VAL A 167 6.67 3.11 -6.15
CA VAL A 167 6.60 3.39 -7.58
C VAL A 167 5.64 4.54 -7.81
N GLY A 168 6.14 5.63 -8.36
CA GLY A 168 5.38 6.85 -8.60
C GLY A 168 4.34 6.72 -9.71
N LEU A 169 3.44 7.70 -9.76
CA LEU A 169 2.41 7.82 -10.80
C LEU A 169 3.01 7.71 -12.21
N ASN A 170 2.38 6.90 -13.06
CA ASN A 170 2.75 6.78 -14.48
C ASN A 170 4.23 6.41 -14.71
N ALA A 171 4.87 5.75 -13.73
CA ALA A 171 6.22 5.22 -13.90
C ALA A 171 6.15 3.88 -14.67
N THR A 172 7.16 3.63 -15.50
CA THR A 172 7.29 2.39 -16.27
C THR A 172 8.58 1.68 -15.89
N ILE A 173 8.49 0.41 -15.51
CA ILE A 173 9.63 -0.46 -15.25
C ILE A 173 9.64 -1.51 -16.38
N PHE A 174 10.75 -1.58 -17.12
CA PHE A 174 10.88 -2.46 -18.26
C PHE A 174 11.04 -3.92 -17.85
N ASP A 175 10.76 -4.83 -18.79
CA ASP A 175 10.87 -6.27 -18.56
C ASP A 175 12.21 -6.68 -17.93
N ASP A 176 12.19 -7.76 -17.15
CA ASP A 176 13.35 -8.38 -16.50
C ASP A 176 14.15 -7.45 -15.56
N THR A 177 13.59 -6.29 -15.19
CA THR A 177 14.27 -5.31 -14.32
C THR A 177 14.13 -5.73 -12.85
N GLN A 178 15.27 -5.69 -12.14
CA GLN A 178 15.32 -5.97 -10.71
C GLN A 178 15.47 -4.67 -9.92
N ILE A 179 14.50 -4.40 -9.07
CA ILE A 179 14.50 -3.26 -8.15
C ILE A 179 14.74 -3.79 -6.75
N GLY A 180 15.77 -3.28 -6.08
CA GLY A 180 16.08 -3.63 -4.71
C GLY A 180 15.00 -3.17 -3.72
N ARG A 181 15.20 -3.50 -2.45
CA ARG A 181 14.30 -3.06 -1.36
C ARG A 181 14.42 -1.58 -1.07
N LYS A 182 13.34 -1.00 -0.55
CA LYS A 182 13.29 0.42 -0.13
C LYS A 182 13.76 1.38 -1.22
N CYS A 183 13.35 1.12 -2.44
CA CYS A 183 13.62 1.99 -3.59
C CYS A 183 12.50 2.99 -3.83
N ILE A 184 12.84 4.14 -4.39
CA ILE A 184 11.88 5.17 -4.84
C ILE A 184 12.01 5.33 -6.34
N ILE A 185 10.95 5.03 -7.07
CA ILE A 185 10.83 5.33 -8.50
C ILE A 185 9.94 6.58 -8.63
N GLY A 186 10.50 7.64 -9.20
CA GLY A 186 9.79 8.90 -9.40
C GLY A 186 8.62 8.76 -10.38
N ALA A 187 7.65 9.66 -10.27
CA ALA A 187 6.54 9.70 -11.22
C ALA A 187 7.03 9.98 -12.65
N CYS A 188 6.33 9.43 -13.64
CA CYS A 188 6.61 9.63 -15.08
C CYS A 188 8.03 9.22 -15.50
N THR A 189 8.67 8.30 -14.77
CA THR A 189 10.00 7.79 -15.11
C THR A 189 9.94 6.46 -15.86
N ALA A 190 10.97 6.17 -16.67
CA ALA A 190 11.14 4.91 -17.38
C ALA A 190 12.42 4.21 -16.92
N VAL A 191 12.28 3.18 -16.09
CA VAL A 191 13.40 2.43 -15.51
C VAL A 191 13.77 1.27 -16.44
N LYS A 192 15.00 1.32 -16.98
CA LYS A 192 15.51 0.34 -17.97
C LYS A 192 16.69 -0.49 -17.47
N ARG A 193 17.02 -0.39 -16.19
CA ARG A 193 18.15 -1.09 -15.59
C ARG A 193 17.89 -1.40 -14.12
N ASN A 194 18.56 -2.42 -13.62
CA ASN A 194 18.47 -2.82 -12.23
C ASN A 194 18.87 -1.70 -11.27
N MET A 195 18.22 -1.67 -10.11
CA MET A 195 18.49 -0.71 -9.04
C MET A 195 18.89 -1.47 -7.78
N PRO A 196 20.02 -1.12 -7.14
CA PRO A 196 20.36 -1.70 -5.85
C PRO A 196 19.41 -1.21 -4.74
N ASP A 197 19.48 -1.86 -3.58
CA ASP A 197 18.74 -1.44 -2.39
C ASP A 197 18.92 0.04 -2.08
N TYR A 198 17.89 0.67 -1.48
CA TYR A 198 17.91 2.05 -0.98
C TYR A 198 18.18 3.11 -2.07
N SER A 199 17.77 2.84 -3.29
CA SER A 199 18.03 3.71 -4.43
C SER A 199 16.82 4.57 -4.78
N LYS A 200 17.08 5.77 -5.30
CA LYS A 200 16.07 6.63 -5.90
C LYS A 200 16.35 6.81 -7.39
N TYR A 201 15.33 6.54 -8.21
CA TYR A 201 15.34 6.83 -9.64
C TYR A 201 14.37 7.98 -9.92
N SER A 202 14.86 9.08 -10.44
CA SER A 202 14.04 10.22 -10.84
C SER A 202 14.63 10.86 -12.11
N THR A 203 13.76 11.38 -12.97
CA THR A 203 14.18 12.24 -14.08
C THR A 203 14.22 13.67 -13.57
N SER A 204 15.41 14.32 -13.60
CA SER A 204 15.49 15.76 -13.74
C SER A 204 15.39 16.09 -15.22
N SER A 205 15.00 17.30 -15.57
CA SER A 205 14.74 17.73 -16.97
C SER A 205 15.88 17.41 -17.95
N ASP A 206 17.10 17.17 -17.48
CA ASP A 206 18.28 17.00 -18.32
C ASP A 206 19.11 15.73 -18.06
N ASN A 207 18.92 15.01 -16.95
CA ASN A 207 19.67 13.79 -16.67
C ASN A 207 18.90 12.81 -15.78
N ILE A 208 18.96 11.52 -16.13
CA ILE A 208 18.49 10.42 -15.30
C ILE A 208 19.56 10.13 -14.26
N GLU A 209 19.27 10.41 -12.99
CA GLU A 209 20.19 10.15 -11.89
C GLU A 209 19.68 9.00 -11.01
N ILE A 210 20.50 7.97 -10.83
CA ILE A 210 20.29 6.96 -9.78
C ILE A 210 21.16 7.38 -8.61
N LYS A 211 20.51 7.72 -7.49
CA LYS A 211 21.18 8.10 -6.26
C LYS A 211 20.93 7.05 -5.20
N GLN A 212 22.00 6.47 -4.68
CA GLN A 212 21.93 5.54 -3.56
C GLN A 212 22.03 6.31 -2.24
N TYR A 213 21.27 5.88 -1.26
CA TYR A 213 21.20 6.50 0.06
C TYR A 213 21.43 5.45 1.15
N LEU A 214 21.80 5.87 2.34
CA LEU A 214 21.70 5.01 3.52
C LEU A 214 20.23 4.76 3.86
N GLU A 215 19.92 3.63 4.48
CA GLU A 215 18.54 3.24 4.83
C GLU A 215 17.79 4.36 5.57
N SER A 216 18.42 4.95 6.60
CA SER A 216 17.86 6.06 7.38
C SER A 216 17.61 7.35 6.58
N GLN A 217 18.32 7.54 5.48
CA GLN A 217 18.16 8.70 4.62
C GLN A 217 17.06 8.53 3.59
N ILE A 218 16.90 7.29 3.03
CA ILE A 218 15.92 7.05 1.96
C ILE A 218 14.49 7.16 2.49
N GLU A 219 14.23 6.74 3.72
CA GLU A 219 12.91 6.84 4.34
C GLU A 219 12.42 8.29 4.43
N ASN A 220 13.33 9.24 4.65
CA ASN A 220 13.01 10.67 4.73
C ASN A 220 12.87 11.36 3.37
N LYS A 221 13.14 10.66 2.25
CA LYS A 221 13.00 11.25 0.90
C LYS A 221 11.56 11.26 0.39
N LEU A 222 10.65 10.58 1.07
CA LEU A 222 9.23 10.54 0.72
C LEU A 222 8.37 11.08 1.88
N VAL A 223 8.61 12.35 2.22
CA VAL A 223 7.78 13.08 3.18
C VAL A 223 6.99 14.13 2.40
N PHE A 224 5.66 14.03 2.42
CA PHE A 224 4.81 15.12 1.97
C PHE A 224 4.60 16.07 3.15
N SER A 225 5.04 17.30 3.01
CA SER A 225 4.68 18.34 3.96
C SER A 225 3.16 18.54 3.90
N SER A 226 2.46 18.09 4.92
CA SER A 226 1.03 18.34 5.12
C SER A 226 0.73 19.81 5.50
N ASN A 227 1.71 20.69 5.37
CA ASN A 227 1.57 22.11 5.68
C ASN A 227 1.62 22.93 4.38
N LYS A 228 0.51 22.97 3.67
CA LYS A 228 0.04 24.13 2.88
C LYS A 228 -1.35 23.83 2.31
N ARG A 229 -2.37 24.03 3.15
CA ARG A 229 -3.67 24.64 2.78
C ARG A 229 -4.46 24.89 4.05
#